data_0a5b5284a4d558e8f3de5fd3677114c7
#
_entry.id   0a5b5284a4d558e8f3de5fd3677114c7
#
_cell.length_a   1.000
_cell.length_b   1.000
_cell.length_c   1.000
_cell.angle_alpha   90.00
_cell.angle_beta   90.00
_cell.angle_gamma   90.00
#
_symmetry.space_group_name_H-M   'P 1'
#
loop_
_entity.id
_entity.type
_entity.pdbx_description
1 polymer ?
#
loop_
_entity_poly.entity_id
_entity_poly.type
_entity_poly.pdbx_seq_one_letter_code
_entity_poly.pdbx_strand_id
1 'polypeptide(L)'
;MCLAHAAQLRDICSRLSIPFIFKASYDKANRTSLQSFRGPGIKKGLQILRQVKARVKVAVISDVHDISEVRAAGQVLDMLQIPALLCRQTDLLVAAGRTGKPVNVKKGQFVAPLDMKPAIDKITGQKNERIILTERGSSFGYNNLVSDMRAIPIMKQWGYPVVFDATHSVQLPSAGHGASAGEAQFVPTLALSAVAAGCDGLFLEVHAKPAQALCDGPNMVDFAGLERILRQAKEIWKIVRSSASARPRL
;
A
#
# COMPACT_ATOMS: atom_id res chain seq x y z
N MET A 1 3.16 18.56 9.05
CA MET A 1 2.34 17.88 8.02
C MET A 1 1.93 16.47 8.44
N CYS A 2 2.83 15.47 8.56
CA CYS A 2 2.43 14.06 8.87
C CYS A 2 1.50 13.89 10.08
N LEU A 3 1.75 14.55 11.21
CA LEU A 3 0.89 14.46 12.39
C LEU A 3 -0.53 14.94 12.12
N ALA A 4 -0.70 16.08 11.46
CA ALA A 4 -2.02 16.63 11.13
C ALA A 4 -2.78 15.72 10.15
N HIS A 5 -2.10 15.23 9.10
CA HIS A 5 -2.71 14.28 8.16
C HIS A 5 -3.10 12.97 8.84
N ALA A 6 -2.21 12.40 9.65
CA ALA A 6 -2.50 11.16 10.37
C ALA A 6 -3.71 11.29 11.31
N ALA A 7 -3.82 12.42 12.01
CA ALA A 7 -4.97 12.69 12.89
C ALA A 7 -6.27 12.78 12.08
N GLN A 8 -6.28 13.55 11.01
CA GLN A 8 -7.47 13.73 10.17
C GLN A 8 -7.90 12.42 9.51
N LEU A 9 -6.96 11.63 9.01
CA LEU A 9 -7.23 10.31 8.41
C LEU A 9 -7.79 9.34 9.46
N ARG A 10 -7.20 9.31 10.67
CA ARG A 10 -7.75 8.54 11.80
C ARG A 10 -9.20 8.92 12.08
N ASP A 11 -9.49 10.22 12.14
CA ASP A 11 -10.83 10.69 12.49
C ASP A 11 -11.87 10.32 11.41
N ILE A 12 -11.50 10.41 10.13
CA ILE A 12 -12.34 9.93 9.02
C ILE A 12 -12.62 8.43 9.16
N CYS A 13 -11.57 7.63 9.32
CA CYS A 13 -11.70 6.16 9.42
C CYS A 13 -12.49 5.77 10.68
N SER A 14 -12.28 6.46 11.80
CA SER A 14 -12.97 6.23 13.07
C SER A 14 -14.48 6.48 12.95
N ARG A 15 -14.88 7.61 12.34
CA ARG A 15 -16.31 7.90 12.08
C ARG A 15 -16.98 6.83 11.22
N LEU A 16 -16.23 6.21 10.33
CA LEU A 16 -16.72 5.14 9.46
C LEU A 16 -16.55 3.74 10.08
N SER A 17 -15.96 3.63 11.26
CA SER A 17 -15.61 2.35 11.90
C SER A 17 -14.77 1.46 10.97
N ILE A 18 -13.76 2.04 10.32
CA ILE A 18 -12.82 1.34 9.44
C ILE A 18 -11.45 1.31 10.13
N PRO A 19 -10.82 0.13 10.30
CA PRO A 19 -9.46 0.03 10.82
C PRO A 19 -8.47 0.81 9.94
N PHE A 20 -7.51 1.48 10.58
CA PHE A 20 -6.59 2.38 9.90
C PHE A 20 -5.13 2.14 10.28
N ILE A 21 -4.26 2.11 9.29
CA ILE A 21 -2.80 2.09 9.43
C ILE A 21 -2.25 3.29 8.66
N PHE A 22 -1.49 4.16 9.33
CA PHE A 22 -0.87 5.32 8.70
C PHE A 22 0.41 4.93 7.98
N LYS A 23 0.49 5.26 6.68
CA LYS A 23 1.68 5.04 5.86
C LYS A 23 2.34 6.35 5.49
N ALA A 24 3.66 6.42 5.68
CA ALA A 24 4.49 7.44 5.04
C ALA A 24 5.88 6.87 4.77
N SER A 25 6.42 7.13 3.58
CA SER A 25 7.79 6.74 3.22
C SER A 25 8.78 7.75 3.81
N TYR A 26 9.88 7.28 4.36
CA TYR A 26 10.99 8.13 4.78
C TYR A 26 11.97 8.42 3.64
N ASP A 27 11.92 7.62 2.59
CA ASP A 27 12.64 7.83 1.34
C ASP A 27 11.78 7.39 0.14
N LYS A 28 11.92 8.08 -0.96
CA LYS A 28 11.39 7.75 -2.28
C LYS A 28 12.54 7.25 -3.15
N ALA A 29 13.01 6.01 -2.87
CA ALA A 29 14.26 5.46 -3.40
C ALA A 29 14.27 5.24 -4.93
N ASN A 30 13.12 5.13 -5.58
CA ASN A 30 12.97 4.80 -7.00
C ASN A 30 12.57 5.99 -7.88
N ARG A 31 12.98 7.21 -7.54
CA ARG A 31 12.68 8.39 -8.35
C ARG A 31 13.38 8.35 -9.71
N THR A 32 12.68 8.80 -10.76
CA THR A 32 13.20 8.87 -12.13
C THR A 32 14.31 9.91 -12.26
N SER A 33 14.18 11.06 -11.57
CA SER A 33 15.19 12.15 -11.61
C SER A 33 15.93 12.25 -10.29
N LEU A 34 17.24 12.50 -10.34
CA LEU A 34 18.08 12.81 -9.18
C LEU A 34 17.64 14.09 -8.45
N GLN A 35 16.98 15.02 -9.15
CA GLN A 35 16.49 16.27 -8.59
C GLN A 35 15.14 16.11 -7.86
N SER A 36 14.51 14.95 -7.97
CA SER A 36 13.20 14.71 -7.33
C SER A 36 13.32 14.66 -5.81
N PHE A 37 12.27 15.11 -5.15
CA PHE A 37 12.18 15.01 -3.69
C PHE A 37 12.28 13.55 -3.23
N ARG A 38 13.25 13.26 -2.37
CA ARG A 38 13.54 11.93 -1.83
C ARG A 38 12.86 11.68 -0.49
N GLY A 39 12.66 12.67 0.31
CA GLY A 39 12.14 12.53 1.68
C GLY A 39 13.17 12.96 2.74
N PRO A 40 12.84 12.78 4.04
CA PRO A 40 13.70 13.20 5.15
C PRO A 40 14.86 12.23 5.46
N GLY A 41 14.92 11.07 4.80
CA GLY A 41 15.82 9.97 5.12
C GLY A 41 15.38 9.16 6.34
N ILE A 42 15.98 7.97 6.50
CA ILE A 42 15.55 6.97 7.48
C ILE A 42 15.53 7.49 8.92
N LYS A 43 16.62 8.15 9.37
CA LYS A 43 16.75 8.61 10.78
C LYS A 43 15.63 9.57 11.17
N LYS A 44 15.44 10.63 10.40
CA LYS A 44 14.41 11.64 10.65
C LYS A 44 12.99 11.11 10.37
N GLY A 45 12.84 10.30 9.34
CA GLY A 45 11.55 9.70 8.97
C GLY A 45 11.03 8.75 10.03
N LEU A 46 11.87 7.87 10.58
CA LEU A 46 11.48 6.97 11.67
C LEU A 46 11.16 7.76 12.95
N GLN A 47 11.86 8.87 13.22
CA GLN A 47 11.52 9.74 14.34
C GLN A 47 10.13 10.37 14.17
N ILE A 48 9.78 10.83 12.96
CA ILE A 48 8.45 11.37 12.65
C ILE A 48 7.38 10.29 12.82
N LEU A 49 7.59 9.08 12.29
CA LEU A 49 6.63 7.98 12.42
C LEU A 49 6.44 7.54 13.87
N ARG A 50 7.50 7.54 14.68
CA ARG A 50 7.41 7.32 16.14
C ARG A 50 6.53 8.37 16.81
N GLN A 51 6.65 9.64 16.41
CA GLN A 51 5.78 10.70 16.93
C GLN A 51 4.32 10.53 16.50
N VAL A 52 4.06 10.14 15.24
CA VAL A 52 2.71 9.81 14.75
C VAL A 52 2.11 8.70 15.61
N LYS A 53 2.83 7.60 15.78
CA LYS A 53 2.39 6.47 16.59
C LYS A 53 2.06 6.89 18.05
N ALA A 54 2.93 7.66 18.67
CA ALA A 54 2.76 8.07 20.06
C ALA A 54 1.62 9.08 20.26
N ARG A 55 1.50 10.08 19.37
CA ARG A 55 0.56 11.20 19.56
C ARG A 55 -0.80 10.94 18.91
N VAL A 56 -0.84 10.30 17.74
CA VAL A 56 -2.10 10.00 17.03
C VAL A 56 -2.66 8.64 17.44
N LYS A 57 -1.84 7.77 18.04
CA LYS A 57 -2.20 6.42 18.51
C LYS A 57 -2.76 5.53 17.39
N VAL A 58 -2.07 5.52 16.25
CA VAL A 58 -2.35 4.66 15.10
C VAL A 58 -1.16 3.78 14.80
N ALA A 59 -1.39 2.60 14.24
CA ALA A 59 -0.33 1.78 13.70
C ALA A 59 0.36 2.49 12.52
N VAL A 60 1.67 2.28 12.36
CA VAL A 60 2.48 2.92 11.31
C VAL A 60 3.20 1.91 10.44
N ILE A 61 3.26 2.20 9.14
CA ILE A 61 3.96 1.41 8.13
C ILE A 61 4.83 2.33 7.25
N SER A 62 5.98 1.84 6.82
CA SER A 62 6.82 2.48 5.81
C SER A 62 7.53 1.45 4.93
N ASP A 63 7.95 1.90 3.75
CA ASP A 63 8.82 1.11 2.89
C ASP A 63 10.19 0.90 3.54
N VAL A 64 10.79 -0.28 3.31
CA VAL A 64 12.22 -0.54 3.50
C VAL A 64 12.83 -0.87 2.15
N HIS A 65 14.02 -0.32 1.86
CA HIS A 65 14.62 -0.40 0.53
C HIS A 65 15.91 -1.22 0.52
N ASP A 66 16.54 -1.36 1.67
CA ASP A 66 17.80 -2.06 1.85
C ASP A 66 17.80 -2.86 3.16
N ILE A 67 18.61 -3.92 3.21
CA ILE A 67 18.73 -4.79 4.39
C ILE A 67 19.19 -4.02 5.62
N SER A 68 20.08 -3.04 5.43
CA SER A 68 20.61 -2.20 6.52
C SER A 68 19.54 -1.36 7.21
N GLU A 69 18.44 -1.05 6.53
CA GLU A 69 17.31 -0.29 7.07
C GLU A 69 16.39 -1.13 7.97
N VAL A 70 16.27 -2.43 7.66
CA VAL A 70 15.22 -3.31 8.22
C VAL A 70 15.24 -3.34 9.74
N ARG A 71 16.42 -3.44 10.36
CA ARG A 71 16.55 -3.49 11.82
C ARG A 71 16.04 -2.21 12.49
N ALA A 72 16.46 -1.05 12.00
CA ALA A 72 16.04 0.25 12.56
C ALA A 72 14.56 0.51 12.32
N ALA A 73 14.04 0.18 11.12
CA ALA A 73 12.64 0.30 10.78
C ALA A 73 11.77 -0.61 11.67
N GLY A 74 12.16 -1.87 11.88
CA GLY A 74 11.43 -2.84 12.71
C GLY A 74 11.31 -2.44 14.18
N GLN A 75 12.22 -1.61 14.71
CA GLN A 75 12.12 -1.08 16.07
C GLN A 75 11.02 -0.01 16.23
N VAL A 76 10.60 0.64 15.15
CA VAL A 76 9.64 1.76 15.18
C VAL A 76 8.31 1.38 14.58
N LEU A 77 8.35 0.75 13.40
CA LEU A 77 7.17 0.43 12.62
C LEU A 77 6.37 -0.74 13.23
N ASP A 78 5.06 -0.72 13.03
CA ASP A 78 4.19 -1.85 13.36
C ASP A 78 4.14 -2.87 12.21
N MET A 79 4.40 -2.42 10.98
CA MET A 79 4.45 -3.23 9.78
C MET A 79 5.55 -2.71 8.85
N LEU A 80 6.29 -3.60 8.20
CA LEU A 80 7.26 -3.27 7.16
C LEU A 80 6.61 -3.41 5.79
N GLN A 81 6.93 -2.52 4.85
CA GLN A 81 6.49 -2.65 3.47
C GLN A 81 7.68 -2.91 2.55
N ILE A 82 7.54 -3.94 1.70
CA ILE A 82 8.46 -4.19 0.59
C ILE A 82 7.90 -3.50 -0.65
N PRO A 83 8.63 -2.54 -1.25
CA PRO A 83 8.21 -1.85 -2.47
C PRO A 83 8.01 -2.81 -3.65
N ALA A 84 7.14 -2.43 -4.58
CA ALA A 84 6.81 -3.27 -5.74
C ALA A 84 8.02 -3.67 -6.58
N LEU A 85 8.96 -2.74 -6.83
CA LEU A 85 10.18 -3.03 -7.59
C LEU A 85 11.14 -3.98 -6.86
N LEU A 86 11.02 -4.14 -5.55
CA LEU A 86 11.88 -4.96 -4.71
C LEU A 86 11.20 -6.27 -4.24
N CYS A 87 10.00 -6.56 -4.72
CA CYS A 87 9.19 -7.69 -4.24
C CYS A 87 9.82 -9.08 -4.47
N ARG A 88 10.85 -9.19 -5.32
CA ARG A 88 11.59 -10.43 -5.57
C ARG A 88 12.95 -10.51 -4.87
N GLN A 89 13.40 -9.44 -4.22
CA GLN A 89 14.72 -9.37 -3.56
C GLN A 89 14.78 -10.31 -2.35
N THR A 90 15.47 -11.44 -2.53
CA THR A 90 15.49 -12.53 -1.54
C THR A 90 15.95 -12.06 -0.19
N ASP A 91 17.11 -11.40 -0.14
CA ASP A 91 17.73 -11.00 1.13
C ASP A 91 16.91 -9.97 1.89
N LEU A 92 16.26 -9.05 1.17
CA LEU A 92 15.37 -8.05 1.76
C LEU A 92 14.10 -8.70 2.37
N LEU A 93 13.47 -9.64 1.65
CA LEU A 93 12.32 -10.39 2.13
C LEU A 93 12.66 -11.25 3.36
N VAL A 94 13.79 -11.94 3.32
CA VAL A 94 14.30 -12.73 4.44
C VAL A 94 14.59 -11.83 5.65
N ALA A 95 15.28 -10.72 5.45
CA ALA A 95 15.57 -9.77 6.53
C ALA A 95 14.29 -9.21 7.15
N ALA A 96 13.31 -8.81 6.33
CA ALA A 96 12.01 -8.35 6.81
C ALA A 96 11.27 -9.44 7.58
N GLY A 97 11.26 -10.69 7.08
CA GLY A 97 10.67 -11.86 7.75
C GLY A 97 11.24 -12.10 9.13
N ARG A 98 12.57 -12.02 9.27
CA ARG A 98 13.31 -12.22 10.54
C ARG A 98 12.95 -11.22 11.64
N THR A 99 12.40 -10.05 11.29
CA THR A 99 11.96 -9.09 12.30
C THR A 99 10.77 -9.57 13.12
N GLY A 100 10.04 -10.59 12.65
CA GLY A 100 8.78 -11.04 13.22
C GLY A 100 7.66 -10.02 13.12
N LYS A 101 7.84 -8.84 12.49
CA LYS A 101 6.79 -7.88 12.23
C LYS A 101 5.91 -8.34 11.07
N PRO A 102 4.64 -7.89 10.99
CA PRO A 102 3.87 -8.02 9.77
C PRO A 102 4.63 -7.42 8.58
N VAL A 103 4.60 -8.11 7.43
CA VAL A 103 5.26 -7.66 6.20
C VAL A 103 4.22 -7.50 5.10
N ASN A 104 4.05 -6.29 4.61
CA ASN A 104 3.26 -6.02 3.42
C ASN A 104 4.16 -6.07 2.18
N VAL A 105 3.88 -6.98 1.25
CA VAL A 105 4.63 -7.10 -0.01
C VAL A 105 3.78 -6.54 -1.14
N LYS A 106 4.23 -5.44 -1.75
CA LYS A 106 3.58 -4.90 -2.95
C LYS A 106 3.98 -5.73 -4.16
N LYS A 107 2.99 -6.24 -4.91
CA LYS A 107 3.24 -6.95 -6.16
C LYS A 107 3.91 -6.04 -7.18
N GLY A 108 5.02 -6.48 -7.75
CA GLY A 108 5.67 -5.76 -8.85
C GLY A 108 4.78 -5.68 -10.09
N GLN A 109 4.90 -4.58 -10.84
CA GLN A 109 4.15 -4.38 -12.08
C GLN A 109 4.49 -5.42 -13.15
N PHE A 110 5.65 -6.06 -13.00
CA PHE A 110 6.22 -7.08 -13.89
C PHE A 110 6.00 -8.52 -13.37
N VAL A 111 5.26 -8.69 -12.26
CA VAL A 111 5.05 -9.98 -11.59
C VAL A 111 3.61 -10.42 -11.78
N ALA A 112 3.40 -11.67 -12.22
CA ALA A 112 2.07 -12.26 -12.26
C ALA A 112 1.55 -12.52 -10.82
N PRO A 113 0.22 -12.49 -10.59
CA PRO A 113 -0.34 -12.75 -9.27
C PRO A 113 0.14 -14.08 -8.65
N LEU A 114 0.23 -15.15 -9.43
CA LEU A 114 0.72 -16.45 -8.97
C LEU A 114 2.20 -16.44 -8.57
N ASP A 115 3.00 -15.58 -9.19
CA ASP A 115 4.44 -15.46 -8.91
C ASP A 115 4.75 -14.71 -7.61
N MET A 116 3.72 -14.32 -6.86
CA MET A 116 3.89 -13.80 -5.49
C MET A 116 4.15 -14.90 -4.45
N LYS A 117 3.87 -16.17 -4.78
CA LYS A 117 4.11 -17.30 -3.85
C LYS A 117 5.57 -17.39 -3.38
N PRO A 118 6.59 -17.26 -4.24
CA PRO A 118 7.98 -17.26 -3.78
C PRO A 118 8.33 -16.14 -2.80
N ALA A 119 7.67 -14.98 -2.89
CA ALA A 119 7.87 -13.90 -1.92
C ALA A 119 7.29 -14.28 -0.55
N ILE A 120 6.14 -14.94 -0.53
CA ILE A 120 5.53 -15.52 0.68
C ILE A 120 6.50 -16.53 1.29
N ASP A 121 7.00 -17.49 0.51
CA ASP A 121 7.85 -18.59 0.99
C ASP A 121 9.16 -18.09 1.63
N LYS A 122 9.73 -17.00 1.12
CA LYS A 122 10.93 -16.39 1.70
C LYS A 122 10.67 -15.81 3.09
N ILE A 123 9.49 -15.28 3.34
CA ILE A 123 9.09 -14.71 4.64
C ILE A 123 8.68 -15.83 5.60
N THR A 124 7.85 -16.77 5.16
CA THR A 124 7.39 -17.90 5.99
C THR A 124 8.54 -18.84 6.36
N GLY A 125 9.55 -18.98 5.49
CA GLY A 125 10.81 -19.66 5.79
C GLY A 125 11.58 -19.06 6.98
N GLN A 126 11.24 -17.85 7.39
CA GLN A 126 11.75 -17.22 8.62
C GLN A 126 10.80 -17.39 9.82
N LYS A 127 9.81 -18.30 9.73
CA LYS A 127 8.76 -18.54 10.74
C LYS A 127 7.87 -17.31 10.99
N ASN A 128 7.66 -16.51 9.97
CA ASN A 128 6.79 -15.33 10.01
C ASN A 128 5.62 -15.49 9.05
N GLU A 129 4.43 -15.78 9.60
CA GLU A 129 3.18 -15.94 8.86
C GLU A 129 2.37 -14.63 8.77
N ARG A 130 2.89 -13.52 9.30
CA ARG A 130 2.19 -12.23 9.29
C ARG A 130 2.46 -11.47 8.01
N ILE A 131 1.81 -11.88 6.93
CA ILE A 131 2.02 -11.36 5.57
C ILE A 131 0.75 -10.69 5.07
N ILE A 132 0.90 -9.60 4.36
CA ILE A 132 -0.12 -8.95 3.55
C ILE A 132 0.43 -8.83 2.14
N LEU A 133 -0.39 -9.07 1.13
CA LEU A 133 -0.05 -8.82 -0.27
C LEU A 133 -0.78 -7.58 -0.75
N THR A 134 -0.12 -6.74 -1.54
CA THR A 134 -0.75 -5.56 -2.13
C THR A 134 -0.69 -5.61 -3.64
N GLU A 135 -1.86 -5.67 -4.28
CA GLU A 135 -2.03 -5.48 -5.72
C GLU A 135 -1.94 -3.99 -6.05
N ARG A 136 -1.28 -3.64 -7.17
CA ARG A 136 -1.09 -2.25 -7.60
C ARG A 136 -1.03 -2.06 -9.13
N GLY A 137 -1.56 -3.01 -9.88
CA GLY A 137 -1.53 -3.04 -11.34
C GLY A 137 -0.30 -3.72 -11.91
N SER A 138 -0.39 -4.00 -13.18
CA SER A 138 0.67 -4.60 -14.01
C SER A 138 0.96 -3.72 -15.21
N SER A 139 2.22 -3.68 -15.65
CA SER A 139 2.61 -2.97 -16.87
C SER A 139 1.89 -3.54 -18.08
N PHE A 140 1.31 -2.67 -18.90
CA PHE A 140 0.60 -3.03 -20.12
C PHE A 140 0.97 -2.03 -21.23
N GLY A 141 1.92 -2.40 -22.05
CA GLY A 141 2.56 -1.50 -23.00
C GLY A 141 3.52 -0.52 -22.31
N TYR A 142 3.82 0.59 -22.99
CA TYR A 142 4.70 1.64 -22.47
C TYR A 142 3.92 2.63 -21.60
N ASN A 143 4.51 3.02 -20.48
CA ASN A 143 4.02 4.08 -19.59
C ASN A 143 2.57 3.92 -19.10
N ASN A 144 2.06 2.70 -19.07
CA ASN A 144 0.68 2.40 -18.69
C ASN A 144 0.59 1.20 -17.74
N LEU A 145 -0.44 1.20 -16.90
CA LEU A 145 -0.78 0.13 -15.98
C LEU A 145 -2.23 -0.30 -16.19
N VAL A 146 -2.47 -1.60 -16.03
CA VAL A 146 -3.80 -2.19 -16.01
C VAL A 146 -3.98 -3.00 -14.73
N SER A 147 -5.14 -2.90 -14.11
CA SER A 147 -5.50 -3.68 -12.93
C SER A 147 -6.43 -4.83 -13.31
N ASP A 148 -5.94 -6.05 -13.15
CA ASP A 148 -6.76 -7.25 -13.28
C ASP A 148 -7.37 -7.60 -11.92
N MET A 149 -8.67 -7.41 -11.77
CA MET A 149 -9.37 -7.68 -10.50
C MET A 149 -9.33 -9.16 -10.09
N ARG A 150 -9.08 -10.10 -11.04
CA ARG A 150 -8.85 -11.51 -10.75
C ARG A 150 -7.58 -11.75 -9.92
N ALA A 151 -6.63 -10.82 -9.96
CA ALA A 151 -5.41 -10.90 -9.16
C ALA A 151 -5.71 -11.01 -7.65
N ILE A 152 -6.81 -10.39 -7.19
CA ILE A 152 -7.22 -10.42 -5.78
C ILE A 152 -7.57 -11.84 -5.33
N PRO A 153 -8.57 -12.53 -5.88
CA PRO A 153 -8.87 -13.90 -5.48
C PRO A 153 -7.72 -14.88 -5.78
N ILE A 154 -6.93 -14.68 -6.84
CA ILE A 154 -5.74 -15.49 -7.13
C ILE A 154 -4.74 -15.39 -5.98
N MET A 155 -4.40 -14.21 -5.50
CA MET A 155 -3.45 -14.06 -4.40
C MET A 155 -4.04 -14.48 -3.04
N LYS A 156 -5.36 -14.39 -2.85
CA LYS A 156 -6.03 -14.85 -1.62
C LYS A 156 -6.01 -16.37 -1.43
N GLN A 157 -5.80 -17.16 -2.47
CA GLN A 157 -5.79 -18.63 -2.36
C GLN A 157 -4.77 -19.18 -1.35
N TRP A 158 -3.73 -18.41 -1.02
CA TRP A 158 -2.72 -18.81 -0.03
C TRP A 158 -3.11 -18.45 1.41
N GLY A 159 -4.30 -17.89 1.63
CA GLY A 159 -4.82 -17.58 2.98
C GLY A 159 -4.34 -16.26 3.57
N TYR A 160 -3.56 -15.47 2.84
CA TYR A 160 -3.10 -14.16 3.30
C TYR A 160 -4.02 -13.03 2.85
N PRO A 161 -4.17 -11.96 3.67
CA PRO A 161 -4.93 -10.79 3.26
C PRO A 161 -4.35 -10.13 2.01
N VAL A 162 -5.23 -9.66 1.13
CA VAL A 162 -4.88 -8.92 -0.09
C VAL A 162 -5.44 -7.51 0.00
N VAL A 163 -4.55 -6.53 -0.07
CA VAL A 163 -4.85 -5.10 -0.15
C VAL A 163 -4.78 -4.64 -1.60
N PHE A 164 -5.62 -3.72 -2.00
CA PHE A 164 -5.56 -3.10 -3.31
C PHE A 164 -5.11 -1.64 -3.19
N ASP A 165 -4.03 -1.30 -3.88
CA ASP A 165 -3.51 0.06 -3.99
C ASP A 165 -4.15 0.77 -5.19
N ALA A 166 -5.21 1.53 -4.92
CA ALA A 166 -5.98 2.18 -5.96
C ALA A 166 -5.28 3.42 -6.54
N THR A 167 -4.40 4.06 -5.78
CA THR A 167 -3.72 5.28 -6.20
C THR A 167 -2.49 5.01 -7.08
N HIS A 168 -1.71 3.98 -6.77
CA HIS A 168 -0.60 3.61 -7.63
C HIS A 168 -1.04 2.81 -8.87
N SER A 169 -2.23 2.25 -8.87
CA SER A 169 -2.79 1.53 -10.03
C SER A 169 -3.15 2.45 -11.20
N VAL A 170 -3.34 3.74 -10.93
CA VAL A 170 -3.66 4.76 -11.94
C VAL A 170 -2.45 5.61 -12.33
N GLN A 171 -1.25 5.23 -11.95
CA GLN A 171 -0.04 5.88 -12.40
C GLN A 171 0.19 5.64 -13.90
N LEU A 172 0.74 6.66 -14.54
CA LEU A 172 1.33 6.57 -15.86
C LEU A 172 2.86 6.69 -15.68
N PRO A 173 3.58 5.59 -15.51
CA PRO A 173 5.00 5.62 -15.17
C PRO A 173 5.81 6.35 -16.22
N SER A 174 6.65 7.32 -15.80
CA SER A 174 7.53 8.12 -16.67
C SER A 174 6.83 8.94 -17.77
N ALA A 175 5.50 9.05 -17.80
CA ALA A 175 4.76 9.79 -18.83
C ALA A 175 4.82 11.33 -18.66
N GLY A 176 5.34 11.84 -17.54
CA GLY A 176 5.38 13.28 -17.21
C GLY A 176 6.80 13.84 -17.18
N HIS A 177 7.54 13.91 -18.31
CA HIS A 177 8.84 14.60 -18.44
C HIS A 177 9.76 14.50 -17.21
N GLY A 178 10.04 13.26 -16.74
CA GLY A 178 10.88 13.00 -15.56
C GLY A 178 10.09 12.77 -14.24
N ALA A 179 8.77 12.76 -14.30
CA ALA A 179 7.90 12.36 -13.19
C ALA A 179 6.82 11.39 -13.70
N SER A 180 6.19 10.65 -12.81
CA SER A 180 4.98 9.87 -13.16
C SER A 180 3.79 10.82 -13.26
N ALA A 181 3.03 10.72 -14.35
CA ALA A 181 1.69 11.27 -14.46
C ALA A 181 0.68 10.31 -13.79
N GLY A 182 -0.59 10.66 -13.77
CA GLY A 182 -1.62 9.81 -13.19
C GLY A 182 -3.02 10.29 -13.47
N GLU A 183 -3.97 9.39 -13.26
CA GLU A 183 -5.37 9.55 -13.57
C GLU A 183 -6.24 9.36 -12.32
N ALA A 184 -6.10 10.25 -11.33
CA ALA A 184 -6.83 10.18 -10.06
C ALA A 184 -8.35 10.03 -10.21
N GLN A 185 -8.91 10.44 -11.35
CA GLN A 185 -10.34 10.26 -11.68
C GLN A 185 -10.79 8.79 -11.63
N PHE A 186 -9.90 7.84 -11.90
CA PHE A 186 -10.20 6.40 -11.86
C PHE A 186 -9.96 5.74 -10.50
N VAL A 187 -9.40 6.44 -9.54
CA VAL A 187 -9.15 5.90 -8.19
C VAL A 187 -10.45 5.37 -7.55
N PRO A 188 -11.58 6.10 -7.55
CA PRO A 188 -12.83 5.58 -6.99
C PRO A 188 -13.29 4.30 -7.67
N THR A 189 -13.27 4.28 -9.01
CA THR A 189 -13.70 3.11 -9.80
C THR A 189 -12.90 1.88 -9.46
N LEU A 190 -11.56 1.98 -9.45
CA LEU A 190 -10.71 0.83 -9.16
C LEU A 190 -10.79 0.40 -7.69
N ALA A 191 -10.88 1.35 -6.75
CA ALA A 191 -11.06 1.04 -5.34
C ALA A 191 -12.33 0.23 -5.08
N LEU A 192 -13.47 0.68 -5.63
CA LEU A 192 -14.75 0.01 -5.45
C LEU A 192 -14.80 -1.35 -6.16
N SER A 193 -14.22 -1.45 -7.36
CA SER A 193 -14.09 -2.72 -8.09
C SER A 193 -13.26 -3.74 -7.30
N ALA A 194 -12.16 -3.31 -6.67
CA ALA A 194 -11.32 -4.17 -5.85
C ALA A 194 -12.06 -4.68 -4.60
N VAL A 195 -12.85 -3.83 -3.96
CA VAL A 195 -13.71 -4.26 -2.83
C VAL A 195 -14.75 -5.28 -3.29
N ALA A 196 -15.37 -5.05 -4.46
CA ALA A 196 -16.31 -6.00 -5.05
C ALA A 196 -15.63 -7.33 -5.43
N ALA A 197 -14.36 -7.30 -5.84
CA ALA A 197 -13.55 -8.50 -6.08
C ALA A 197 -13.09 -9.20 -4.78
N GLY A 198 -13.37 -8.62 -3.60
CA GLY A 198 -13.14 -9.23 -2.29
C GLY A 198 -11.76 -8.92 -1.68
N CYS A 199 -11.14 -7.79 -1.98
CA CYS A 199 -9.93 -7.38 -1.27
C CYS A 199 -10.21 -7.15 0.23
N ASP A 200 -9.19 -7.32 1.06
CA ASP A 200 -9.31 -7.21 2.53
C ASP A 200 -9.03 -5.79 3.02
N GLY A 201 -8.47 -4.93 2.18
CA GLY A 201 -8.20 -3.53 2.49
C GLY A 201 -7.88 -2.71 1.25
N LEU A 202 -7.90 -1.39 1.43
CA LEU A 202 -7.51 -0.42 0.41
C LEU A 202 -6.26 0.32 0.87
N PHE A 203 -5.35 0.55 -0.06
CA PHE A 203 -4.22 1.47 0.08
C PHE A 203 -4.53 2.69 -0.78
N LEU A 204 -4.48 3.88 -0.16
CA LEU A 204 -4.81 5.15 -0.80
C LEU A 204 -3.79 6.22 -0.38
N GLU A 205 -3.19 6.89 -1.35
CA GLU A 205 -2.38 8.09 -1.11
C GLU A 205 -3.30 9.31 -1.03
N VAL A 206 -3.17 10.07 0.07
CA VAL A 206 -4.09 11.17 0.40
C VAL A 206 -3.30 12.41 0.75
N HIS A 207 -3.72 13.55 0.23
CA HIS A 207 -3.18 14.86 0.59
C HIS A 207 -4.30 15.91 0.69
N ALA A 208 -4.19 16.84 1.63
CA ALA A 208 -5.18 17.91 1.80
C ALA A 208 -5.39 18.74 0.51
N LYS A 209 -4.32 18.92 -0.25
CA LYS A 209 -4.29 19.60 -1.54
C LYS A 209 -3.39 18.81 -2.48
N PRO A 210 -3.91 17.83 -3.24
CA PRO A 210 -3.10 16.93 -4.09
C PRO A 210 -2.13 17.66 -5.01
N ALA A 211 -2.53 18.79 -5.59
CA ALA A 211 -1.67 19.60 -6.46
C ALA A 211 -0.45 20.21 -5.76
N GLN A 212 -0.41 20.24 -4.42
CA GLN A 212 0.71 20.74 -3.62
C GLN A 212 1.54 19.60 -3.01
N ALA A 213 1.23 18.35 -3.34
CA ALA A 213 1.98 17.20 -2.83
C ALA A 213 3.39 17.19 -3.42
N LEU A 214 4.39 16.87 -2.58
CA LEU A 214 5.81 16.80 -2.97
C LEU A 214 6.10 15.64 -3.93
N CYS A 215 5.20 14.67 -4.04
CA CYS A 215 5.28 13.52 -4.92
C CYS A 215 3.88 12.95 -5.17
N ASP A 216 3.71 12.24 -6.29
CA ASP A 216 2.53 11.44 -6.63
C ASP A 216 1.19 12.21 -6.64
N GLY A 217 1.22 13.56 -6.62
CA GLY A 217 0.05 14.44 -6.60
C GLY A 217 -1.03 14.08 -7.63
N PRO A 218 -0.68 13.80 -8.91
CA PRO A 218 -1.65 13.43 -9.94
C PRO A 218 -2.47 12.17 -9.65
N ASN A 219 -2.04 11.33 -8.68
CA ASN A 219 -2.73 10.09 -8.30
C ASN A 219 -3.44 10.20 -6.96
N MET A 220 -3.18 11.25 -6.18
CA MET A 220 -3.72 11.38 -4.83
C MET A 220 -5.19 11.80 -4.83
N VAL A 221 -5.89 11.40 -3.79
CA VAL A 221 -7.21 11.91 -3.46
C VAL A 221 -7.13 12.92 -2.31
N ASP A 222 -8.09 13.83 -2.23
CA ASP A 222 -8.25 14.70 -1.06
C ASP A 222 -9.04 13.99 0.06
N PHE A 223 -9.16 14.63 1.21
CA PHE A 223 -9.88 14.03 2.35
C PHE A 223 -11.37 13.81 2.08
N ALA A 224 -12.01 14.68 1.31
CA ALA A 224 -13.42 14.54 0.96
C ALA A 224 -13.64 13.39 -0.03
N GLY A 225 -12.75 13.26 -1.03
CA GLY A 225 -12.71 12.13 -1.95
C GLY A 225 -12.49 10.80 -1.24
N LEU A 226 -11.53 10.77 -0.30
CA LEU A 226 -11.30 9.60 0.54
C LEU A 226 -12.57 9.19 1.30
N GLU A 227 -13.22 10.13 1.98
CA GLU A 227 -14.42 9.80 2.78
C GLU A 227 -15.54 9.26 1.90
N ARG A 228 -15.77 9.82 0.69
CA ARG A 228 -16.75 9.29 -0.27
C ARG A 228 -16.41 7.86 -0.70
N ILE A 229 -15.15 7.60 -1.07
CA ILE A 229 -14.69 6.26 -1.47
C ILE A 229 -14.92 5.27 -0.33
N LEU A 230 -14.52 5.61 0.90
CA LEU A 230 -14.62 4.71 2.04
C LEU A 230 -16.08 4.40 2.43
N ARG A 231 -17.00 5.36 2.32
CA ARG A 231 -18.45 5.13 2.54
C ARG A 231 -18.99 4.11 1.54
N GLN A 232 -18.74 4.31 0.26
CA GLN A 232 -19.19 3.40 -0.80
C GLN A 232 -18.54 2.02 -0.68
N ALA A 233 -17.23 1.98 -0.45
CA ALA A 233 -16.48 0.74 -0.23
C ALA A 233 -17.05 -0.09 0.93
N LYS A 234 -17.43 0.57 2.03
CA LYS A 234 -18.03 -0.11 3.19
C LYS A 234 -19.37 -0.78 2.84
N GLU A 235 -20.21 -0.14 2.04
CA GLU A 235 -21.48 -0.74 1.62
C GLU A 235 -21.27 -1.95 0.69
N ILE A 236 -20.36 -1.84 -0.29
CA ILE A 236 -20.01 -2.97 -1.16
C ILE A 236 -19.41 -4.13 -0.34
N TRP A 237 -18.53 -3.81 0.60
CA TRP A 237 -17.91 -4.81 1.48
C TRP A 237 -18.95 -5.60 2.30
N LYS A 238 -20.01 -4.94 2.81
CA LYS A 238 -21.09 -5.63 3.51
C LYS A 238 -21.79 -6.66 2.61
N ILE A 239 -22.09 -6.29 1.35
CA ILE A 239 -22.72 -7.17 0.36
C ILE A 239 -21.81 -8.37 0.05
N VAL A 240 -20.54 -8.11 -0.24
CA VAL A 240 -19.57 -9.17 -0.58
C VAL A 240 -19.40 -10.16 0.59
N ARG A 241 -19.33 -9.68 1.83
CA ARG A 241 -19.20 -10.55 3.01
C ARG A 241 -20.44 -11.37 3.30
N SER A 242 -21.63 -10.81 3.16
CA SER A 242 -22.86 -11.56 3.35
C SER A 242 -22.98 -12.70 2.32
N SER A 243 -22.57 -12.44 1.07
CA SER A 243 -22.56 -13.45 0.00
C SER A 243 -21.50 -14.54 0.22
N ALA A 244 -20.34 -14.19 0.81
CA ALA A 244 -19.27 -15.16 1.09
C ALA A 244 -19.63 -16.14 2.22
N SER A 245 -20.39 -15.70 3.22
CA SER A 245 -20.87 -16.57 4.30
C SER A 245 -21.95 -17.56 3.84
N ALA A 246 -22.59 -17.30 2.70
CA ALA A 246 -23.61 -18.15 2.10
C ALA A 246 -23.06 -19.17 1.09
N ARG A 247 -21.77 -19.11 0.73
CA ARG A 247 -21.15 -20.08 -0.20
C ARG A 247 -20.73 -21.33 0.54
N PRO A 248 -21.12 -22.55 0.08
CA PRO A 248 -20.50 -23.77 0.59
C PRO A 248 -19.00 -23.72 0.31
N ARG A 249 -18.20 -24.20 1.26
CA ARG A 249 -16.77 -24.43 1.02
C ARG A 249 -16.66 -25.52 -0.03
N LEU A 250 -16.22 -25.13 -1.25
CA LEU A 250 -15.85 -26.07 -2.29
C LEU A 250 -14.54 -26.78 -1.90
#